data_5026621c6fc47e364387fbd4d5512ee8
#
_entry.id   5026621c6fc47e364387fbd4d5512ee8
#
_cell.length_a   1.000
_cell.length_b   1.000
_cell.length_c   1.000
_cell.angle_alpha   90.00
_cell.angle_beta   90.00
_cell.angle_gamma   90.00
#
_symmetry.space_group_name_H-M   'P 1'
#
loop_
_entity.id
_entity.type
_entity.pdbx_description
1 polymer ?
#
loop_
_entity_poly.entity_id
_entity_poly.type
_entity_poly.pdbx_seq_one_letter_code
_entity_poly.pdbx_strand_id
1 'polypeptide(L)'
;MQAEQMRQEIYQALVDAKGQDIKVLDVRKVTDFTDYMIIASGTSSRHVQTLADKICVRMKELGLMPIGREGEAVGDWVLIDFGDVVAHLMRPQVRDLYNLEKLWGDGERVEATAK
;
A
#
# COMPACT_ATOMS: atom_id res chain seq x y z
N MET A 1 16.53 3.25 5.10
CA MET A 1 15.88 1.95 4.83
C MET A 1 15.79 1.75 3.33
N GLN A 2 16.12 0.59 2.84
CA GLN A 2 16.02 0.28 1.42
C GLN A 2 14.55 0.08 1.01
N ALA A 3 14.25 0.35 -0.26
CA ALA A 3 12.89 0.20 -0.79
C ALA A 3 12.35 -1.23 -0.62
N GLU A 4 13.18 -2.23 -0.83
CA GLU A 4 12.82 -3.64 -0.67
C GLU A 4 12.39 -3.95 0.77
N GLN A 5 13.08 -3.39 1.75
CA GLN A 5 12.74 -3.56 3.16
C GLN A 5 11.45 -2.80 3.49
N MET A 6 11.29 -1.58 2.95
CA MET A 6 10.06 -0.80 3.16
C MET A 6 8.83 -1.56 2.67
N ARG A 7 8.88 -2.09 1.45
CA ARG A 7 7.74 -2.83 0.90
C ARG A 7 7.42 -4.08 1.72
N GLN A 8 8.44 -4.77 2.22
CA GLN A 8 8.23 -5.96 3.04
C GLN A 8 7.59 -5.62 4.38
N GLU A 9 8.03 -4.54 5.01
CA GLU A 9 7.45 -4.10 6.28
C GLU A 9 6.02 -3.61 6.12
N ILE A 10 5.72 -2.88 5.05
CA ILE A 10 4.35 -2.45 4.75
C ILE A 10 3.46 -3.66 4.46
N TYR A 11 3.95 -4.60 3.67
CA TYR A 11 3.23 -5.84 3.38
C TYR A 11 2.89 -6.59 4.66
N GLN A 12 3.86 -6.75 5.56
CA GLN A 12 3.65 -7.46 6.83
C GLN A 12 2.62 -6.75 7.70
N ALA A 13 2.67 -5.43 7.76
CA ALA A 13 1.67 -4.66 8.52
C ALA A 13 0.26 -4.89 7.97
N LEU A 14 0.12 -4.97 6.64
CA LEU A 14 -1.16 -5.25 6.00
C LEU A 14 -1.66 -6.66 6.30
N VAL A 15 -0.77 -7.64 6.26
CA VAL A 15 -1.11 -9.02 6.62
C VAL A 15 -1.58 -9.10 8.07
N ASP A 16 -0.85 -8.48 8.97
CA ASP A 16 -1.17 -8.50 10.41
C ASP A 16 -2.51 -7.81 10.71
N ALA A 17 -2.86 -6.79 9.93
CA ALA A 17 -4.13 -6.07 10.07
C ALA A 17 -5.24 -6.67 9.21
N LYS A 18 -5.03 -7.85 8.64
CA LYS A 18 -6.00 -8.60 7.84
C LYS A 18 -6.40 -7.90 6.54
N GLY A 19 -5.47 -7.17 5.94
CA GLY A 19 -5.65 -6.62 4.60
C GLY A 19 -5.93 -7.74 3.60
N GLN A 20 -6.80 -7.46 2.64
CA GLN A 20 -7.24 -8.46 1.67
C GLN A 20 -6.66 -8.17 0.30
N ASP A 21 -6.42 -9.24 -0.46
CA ASP A 21 -5.97 -9.18 -1.84
C ASP A 21 -4.79 -8.23 -2.01
N ILE A 22 -3.76 -8.43 -1.19
CA ILE A 22 -2.57 -7.58 -1.16
C ILE A 22 -1.70 -7.88 -2.37
N LYS A 23 -1.40 -6.85 -3.17
CA LYS A 23 -0.50 -6.98 -4.31
C LYS A 23 0.65 -5.99 -4.17
N VAL A 24 1.85 -6.47 -4.46
CA VAL A 24 3.05 -5.66 -4.49
C VAL A 24 3.57 -5.64 -5.91
N LEU A 25 3.72 -4.44 -6.47
CA LEU A 25 4.18 -4.26 -7.84
C LEU A 25 5.51 -3.52 -7.84
N ASP A 26 6.47 -4.05 -8.60
CA ASP A 26 7.71 -3.35 -8.93
C ASP A 26 7.41 -2.45 -10.12
N VAL A 27 7.42 -1.14 -9.91
CA VAL A 27 7.07 -0.17 -10.94
C VAL A 27 8.27 0.66 -11.38
N ARG A 28 9.49 0.23 -11.06
CA ARG A 28 10.72 0.97 -11.38
C ARG A 28 10.92 1.17 -12.87
N LYS A 29 10.42 0.25 -13.70
CA LYS A 29 10.53 0.35 -15.16
C LYS A 29 9.37 1.10 -15.79
N VAL A 30 8.34 1.42 -15.02
CA VAL A 30 7.10 2.03 -15.52
C VAL A 30 6.99 3.50 -15.12
N THR A 31 7.59 3.87 -14.00
CA THR A 31 7.52 5.23 -13.48
C THR A 31 8.78 5.60 -12.72
N ASP A 32 9.04 6.91 -12.63
CA ASP A 32 10.12 7.46 -11.83
C ASP A 32 9.63 7.95 -10.46
N PHE A 33 8.31 7.89 -10.19
CA PHE A 33 7.74 8.44 -8.96
C PHE A 33 8.03 7.60 -7.73
N THR A 34 8.11 6.29 -7.91
CA THR A 34 8.27 5.35 -6.80
C THR A 34 8.86 4.06 -7.32
N ASP A 35 9.44 3.26 -6.45
CA ASP A 35 10.01 1.97 -6.82
C ASP A 35 8.97 0.85 -6.75
N TYR A 36 8.11 0.90 -5.74
CA TYR A 36 7.09 -0.14 -5.53
C TYR A 36 5.74 0.48 -5.23
N MET A 37 4.69 -0.20 -5.68
CA MET A 37 3.32 0.13 -5.35
C MET A 37 2.69 -1.05 -4.65
N ILE A 38 2.01 -0.80 -3.54
CA ILE A 38 1.29 -1.84 -2.81
C ILE A 38 -0.20 -1.49 -2.85
N ILE A 39 -1.02 -2.45 -3.24
CA ILE A 39 -2.47 -2.27 -3.31
C ILE A 39 -3.11 -3.33 -2.43
N ALA A 40 -3.99 -2.91 -1.54
CA ALA A 40 -4.71 -3.83 -0.66
C ALA A 40 -6.14 -3.35 -0.47
N SER A 41 -7.01 -4.27 -0.10
CA SER A 41 -8.41 -3.98 0.18
C SER A 41 -8.72 -4.11 1.66
N GLY A 42 -9.59 -3.24 2.14
CA GLY A 42 -10.23 -3.35 3.44
C GLY A 42 -11.70 -3.66 3.29
N THR A 43 -12.29 -4.35 4.26
CA THR A 43 -13.69 -4.80 4.20
C THR A 43 -14.69 -3.66 4.38
N SER A 44 -14.25 -2.54 4.95
CA SER A 44 -15.08 -1.37 5.21
C SER A 44 -14.20 -0.13 5.18
N SER A 45 -14.82 1.06 5.17
CA SER A 45 -14.07 2.32 5.28
C SER A 45 -13.23 2.36 6.56
N ARG A 46 -13.79 1.88 7.66
CA ARG A 46 -13.06 1.81 8.93
C ARG A 46 -11.86 0.86 8.84
N HIS A 47 -12.02 -0.28 8.18
CA HIS A 47 -10.92 -1.23 7.99
C HIS A 47 -9.81 -0.62 7.13
N VAL A 48 -10.18 0.09 6.06
CA VAL A 48 -9.21 0.81 5.22
C VAL A 48 -8.41 1.80 6.06
N GLN A 49 -9.07 2.57 6.91
CA GLN A 49 -8.38 3.50 7.81
C GLN A 49 -7.48 2.79 8.80
N THR A 50 -7.93 1.64 9.33
CA THR A 50 -7.13 0.82 10.24
C THR A 50 -5.87 0.30 9.55
N LEU A 51 -5.99 -0.16 8.30
CA LEU A 51 -4.83 -0.60 7.53
C LEU A 51 -3.81 0.53 7.39
N ALA A 52 -4.30 1.73 7.06
CA ALA A 52 -3.43 2.91 6.93
C ALA A 52 -2.73 3.23 8.25
N ASP A 53 -3.47 3.20 9.36
CA ASP A 53 -2.91 3.48 10.68
C ASP A 53 -1.83 2.46 11.06
N LYS A 54 -2.07 1.19 10.80
CA LYS A 54 -1.12 0.12 11.14
C LYS A 54 0.16 0.23 10.33
N ILE A 55 0.06 0.59 9.06
CA ILE A 55 1.24 0.86 8.24
C ILE A 55 2.05 2.00 8.84
N CYS A 56 1.40 3.10 9.16
CA CYS A 56 2.08 4.28 9.68
C CYS A 56 2.73 4.03 11.04
N VAL A 57 2.05 3.30 11.93
CA VAL A 57 2.61 2.94 13.24
C VAL A 57 3.87 2.09 13.07
N ARG A 58 3.78 1.06 12.22
CA ARG A 58 4.93 0.17 11.99
C ARG A 58 6.11 0.91 11.41
N MET A 59 5.89 1.76 10.40
CA MET A 59 6.96 2.50 9.76
C MET A 59 7.56 3.54 10.71
N LYS A 60 6.74 4.16 11.55
CA LYS A 60 7.23 5.10 12.57
C LYS A 60 8.16 4.41 13.57
N GLU A 61 7.84 3.19 13.98
CA GLU A 61 8.72 2.40 14.86
C GLU A 61 10.07 2.14 14.21
N LEU A 62 10.11 2.11 12.87
CA LEU A 62 11.33 1.92 12.10
C LEU A 62 12.01 3.24 11.70
N GLY A 63 11.51 4.36 12.22
CA GLY A 63 12.10 5.67 11.98
C GLY A 63 11.63 6.35 10.70
N LEU A 64 10.54 5.89 10.07
CA LEU A 64 10.03 6.45 8.83
C LEU A 64 8.64 7.04 8.98
N MET A 65 8.51 8.29 8.53
CA MET A 65 7.22 8.97 8.44
C MET A 65 6.79 9.08 6.98
N PRO A 66 5.48 9.02 6.69
CA PRO A 66 5.03 9.21 5.31
C PRO A 66 5.28 10.65 4.85
N ILE A 67 5.59 10.79 3.57
CA ILE A 67 5.70 12.09 2.91
C ILE A 67 4.32 12.72 2.76
N GLY A 68 3.31 11.89 2.48
CA GLY A 68 1.94 12.33 2.34
C GLY A 68 0.96 11.21 2.64
N ARG A 69 -0.22 11.61 3.07
CA ARG A 69 -1.29 10.69 3.39
C ARG A 69 -2.62 11.37 3.01
N GLU A 70 -3.39 10.75 2.12
CA GLU A 70 -4.61 11.35 1.55
C GLU A 70 -5.78 10.38 1.56
N GLY A 71 -7.00 10.91 1.58
CA GLY A 71 -8.22 10.13 1.46
C GLY A 71 -8.79 9.62 2.76
N GLU A 72 -8.21 9.96 3.89
CA GLU A 72 -8.59 9.41 5.20
C GLU A 72 -10.00 9.78 5.66
N ALA A 73 -10.45 10.98 5.31
CA ALA A 73 -11.74 11.48 5.78
C ALA A 73 -12.91 10.60 5.33
N VAL A 74 -12.83 10.06 4.12
CA VAL A 74 -13.87 9.18 3.55
C VAL A 74 -13.57 7.71 3.83
N GLY A 75 -12.29 7.31 3.73
CA GLY A 75 -11.86 5.94 3.98
C GLY A 75 -12.17 4.95 2.86
N ASP A 76 -12.62 5.41 1.71
CA ASP A 76 -12.86 4.52 0.57
C ASP A 76 -11.59 4.22 -0.20
N TRP A 77 -10.68 5.18 -0.22
CA TRP A 77 -9.39 5.06 -0.90
C TRP A 77 -8.39 5.93 -0.14
N VAL A 78 -7.48 5.29 0.58
CA VAL A 78 -6.42 6.00 1.31
C VAL A 78 -5.10 5.73 0.61
N LEU A 79 -4.37 6.79 0.31
CA LEU A 79 -3.03 6.73 -0.28
C LEU A 79 -2.01 7.14 0.76
N ILE A 80 -0.95 6.35 0.91
CA ILE A 80 0.17 6.70 1.78
C ILE A 80 1.45 6.67 0.96
N ASP A 81 2.13 7.80 0.90
CA ASP A 81 3.35 7.98 0.11
C ASP A 81 4.56 7.99 1.04
N PHE A 82 5.43 6.99 0.88
CA PHE A 82 6.71 6.91 1.58
C PHE A 82 7.89 7.22 0.63
N GLY A 83 7.62 7.73 -0.56
CA GLY A 83 8.65 8.03 -1.56
C GLY A 83 8.98 6.81 -2.41
N ASP A 84 9.77 5.89 -1.87
CA ASP A 84 10.17 4.69 -2.60
C ASP A 84 9.06 3.63 -2.69
N VAL A 85 8.07 3.72 -1.83
CA VAL A 85 6.90 2.84 -1.83
C VAL A 85 5.64 3.68 -1.61
N VAL A 86 4.63 3.45 -2.45
CA VAL A 86 3.32 4.06 -2.31
C VAL A 86 2.30 2.96 -2.04
N ALA A 87 1.50 3.13 -0.99
CA ALA A 87 0.46 2.18 -0.64
C ALA A 87 -0.92 2.75 -1.00
N HIS A 88 -1.72 1.96 -1.69
CA HIS A 88 -3.12 2.25 -1.99
C HIS A 88 -4.01 1.27 -1.24
N LEU A 89 -4.86 1.80 -0.37
CA LEU A 89 -5.76 1.00 0.46
C LEU A 89 -7.17 1.38 0.10
N MET A 90 -7.95 0.43 -0.39
CA MET A 90 -9.25 0.71 -0.99
C MET A 90 -10.31 -0.29 -0.54
N ARG A 91 -11.56 0.16 -0.52
CA ARG A 91 -12.67 -0.79 -0.48
C ARG A 91 -12.73 -1.55 -1.81
N PRO A 92 -13.18 -2.81 -1.82
CA PRO A 92 -13.19 -3.62 -3.05
C PRO A 92 -13.95 -2.96 -4.21
N GLN A 93 -15.07 -2.29 -3.93
CA GLN A 93 -15.86 -1.62 -4.97
C GLN A 93 -15.07 -0.51 -5.65
N VAL A 94 -14.32 0.26 -4.86
CA VAL A 94 -13.49 1.37 -5.37
C VAL A 94 -12.34 0.81 -6.17
N ARG A 95 -11.71 -0.25 -5.67
CA ARG A 95 -10.60 -0.92 -6.35
C ARG A 95 -11.01 -1.43 -7.72
N ASP A 96 -12.18 -2.07 -7.80
CA ASP A 96 -12.70 -2.58 -9.08
C ASP A 96 -13.02 -1.45 -10.05
N LEU A 97 -13.59 -0.35 -9.55
CA LEU A 97 -13.99 0.78 -10.38
C LEU A 97 -12.78 1.48 -11.02
N TYR A 98 -11.74 1.76 -10.22
CA TYR A 98 -10.57 2.48 -10.71
C TYR A 98 -9.51 1.57 -11.32
N ASN A 99 -9.46 0.32 -10.88
CA ASN A 99 -8.58 -0.72 -11.43
C ASN A 99 -7.13 -0.28 -11.61
N LEU A 100 -6.51 0.14 -10.50
CA LEU A 100 -5.11 0.59 -10.51
C LEU A 100 -4.16 -0.49 -10.99
N GLU A 101 -4.48 -1.76 -10.73
CA GLU A 101 -3.65 -2.88 -11.16
C GLU A 101 -3.53 -2.93 -12.67
N LYS A 102 -4.60 -2.58 -13.40
CA LYS A 102 -4.56 -2.49 -14.87
C LYS A 102 -3.76 -1.29 -15.32
N LEU A 103 -3.91 -0.15 -14.63
CA LEU A 103 -3.17 1.07 -14.94
C LEU A 103 -1.67 0.86 -14.78
N TRP A 104 -1.25 0.11 -13.76
CA TRP A 104 0.14 -0.22 -13.48
C TRP A 104 0.51 -1.64 -13.90
N GLY A 105 -0.25 -2.22 -14.85
CA GLY A 105 -0.13 -3.61 -15.28
C GLY A 105 1.18 -4.00 -15.92
N ASP A 106 1.98 -3.02 -16.38
CA ASP A 106 3.32 -3.26 -16.90
C ASP A 106 4.36 -3.42 -15.77
N GLY A 107 3.98 -3.13 -14.54
CA GLY A 107 4.80 -3.37 -13.37
C GLY A 107 4.89 -4.87 -13.06
N GLU A 108 6.06 -5.31 -12.62
CA GLU A 108 6.26 -6.71 -12.25
C GLU A 108 5.66 -6.99 -10.87
N ARG A 109 4.89 -8.09 -10.79
CA ARG A 109 4.38 -8.53 -9.50
C ARG A 109 5.51 -9.08 -8.67
N VAL A 110 5.63 -8.60 -7.44
CA VAL A 110 6.63 -9.03 -6.49
C VAL A 110 5.99 -10.03 -5.54
N GLU A 111 6.62 -11.19 -5.36
CA GLU A 111 6.20 -12.12 -4.33
C GLU A 111 6.69 -11.59 -2.98
N ALA A 112 5.76 -11.50 -2.04
CA ALA A 112 6.05 -11.12 -0.67
C ALA A 112 5.61 -12.24 0.24
N THR A 113 6.43 -12.53 1.24
CA THR A 113 6.18 -13.66 2.15
C THR A 113 5.80 -13.12 3.52
N ALA A 114 4.61 -13.48 3.98
CA ALA A 114 4.19 -13.19 5.35
C ALA A 114 4.95 -14.10 6.31
N LYS A 115 5.31 -13.55 7.44
CA LYS A 115 5.97 -14.32 8.50
C LYS A 115 4.94 -14.99 9.40
#